data_4645235033877d98c770cd568551bcd7
#
_entry.id   4645235033877d98c770cd568551bcd7
#
_cell.length_a   1.000
_cell.length_b   1.000
_cell.length_c   1.000
_cell.angle_alpha   90.00
_cell.angle_beta   90.00
_cell.angle_gamma   90.00
#
_symmetry.space_group_name_H-M   'P 1'
#
loop_
_entity.id
_entity.type
_entity.pdbx_description
1 polymer ?
#
loop_
_entity_poly.entity_id
_entity_poly.type
_entity_poly.pdbx_seq_one_letter_code
_entity_poly.pdbx_strand_id
1 'polypeptide(L)'
;GPGAAGGALTRPRARGLTGAGRTPTLRQVSLAEGGSMMGGMPGQAPVMVVNQNAQRETGRKAQLGNITAAKAVSDIVRTTLGPRSMLKMLLDAQGSIVLTNDGNAILREIDVAHPAAKSMVDLSRAQDEEVGDGTTSVIILAGEMLHCAVPFLDKKLHPTVIIRGYLRALEDAIAICDELCYPIAEDDEKQLSNIVQACVGTKFTTRFGTLISDLAIQAVQTVRVELPGGGREIDVKKYAKVEKIPGGSLEDCRVLKGVLFAKDVVAPGRMPRKIERPRILLLDCPLEYKKGENQTNVEISKEEDWAALLKAEEAWISARCNDIIKAKPDLVITEKGLSDFAVTFLARAGISAIRRLRKTDNNRIARACGATVVHRTDEIKDSDIGTGAGVFEVKKIGDEYFSFIVDCDAPKACTVLLRGASKDILNEVERNLHDAMGVARNVVQDPRLLPGGGATEMAVATRLQEKAASVPGVEAWPYRAVGAALEVIPRTLAQNCGANVIRTITKLRAKHLEGEGAQTFGIDGNAGTIVDMKELGVWEPYAVKTQTFKTSLEAAVLLLRIDDILSGLSRKGGAGSAAPQKPTTTTGDDVDSEQQLAE
;
A
#
# COMPACT_ATOMS: atom_id res chain seq x y z
N GLY A 1 20.41 36.98 -55.67
CA GLY A 1 20.87 38.23 -55.11
C GLY A 1 20.07 39.44 -55.51
N PRO A 2 20.40 40.68 -55.06
CA PRO A 2 20.59 41.08 -53.63
C PRO A 2 19.76 42.30 -53.25
N GLY A 3 19.88 42.78 -52.01
CA GLY A 3 19.47 44.11 -51.56
C GLY A 3 18.92 44.07 -50.11
N ALA A 4 19.63 44.30 -49.17
CA ALA A 4 20.21 45.33 -48.34
C ALA A 4 19.30 46.52 -48.07
N ALA A 5 19.03 46.79 -46.76
CA ALA A 5 18.95 48.04 -46.03
C ALA A 5 18.11 47.77 -44.78
N GLY A 6 18.52 47.93 -43.55
CA GLY A 6 19.28 49.00 -42.94
C GLY A 6 18.34 49.97 -42.29
N GLY A 7 18.12 49.92 -40.97
CA GLY A 7 17.31 50.85 -40.25
C GLY A 7 17.43 50.70 -38.74
N ALA A 8 18.50 51.26 -38.20
CA ALA A 8 18.63 51.50 -36.75
C ALA A 8 17.94 52.82 -36.41
N LEU A 9 17.16 52.83 -35.33
CA LEU A 9 16.73 54.06 -34.61
C LEU A 9 16.55 53.71 -33.13
N THR A 10 17.55 54.00 -32.36
CA THR A 10 17.73 55.05 -31.33
C THR A 10 16.74 55.06 -30.15
N ARG A 11 17.31 54.82 -29.00
CA ARG A 11 16.78 55.14 -27.65
C ARG A 11 16.64 56.64 -27.51
N PRO A 12 15.73 57.11 -26.69
CA PRO A 12 16.02 58.27 -25.85
C PRO A 12 16.05 57.99 -24.36
N ARG A 13 16.99 58.73 -23.78
CA ARG A 13 17.37 58.79 -22.37
C ARG A 13 16.27 59.43 -21.47
N ALA A 14 16.39 59.11 -20.25
CA ALA A 14 15.75 59.59 -19.04
C ALA A 14 15.64 61.11 -18.87
N ARG A 15 14.56 61.54 -18.25
CA ARG A 15 14.55 62.68 -17.32
C ARG A 15 13.71 62.32 -16.12
N GLY A 16 14.33 62.46 -14.97
CA GLY A 16 13.70 62.27 -13.66
C GLY A 16 12.72 63.40 -13.33
N LEU A 17 11.73 63.05 -12.51
CA LEU A 17 11.02 63.97 -11.65
C LEU A 17 10.69 63.26 -10.34
N THR A 18 11.24 63.86 -9.31
CA THR A 18 10.98 63.65 -7.88
C THR A 18 9.53 63.89 -7.56
N GLY A 19 8.90 62.94 -6.85
CA GLY A 19 7.58 63.13 -6.29
C GLY A 19 7.33 62.15 -5.17
N ALA A 20 7.53 62.59 -3.93
CA ALA A 20 7.26 61.87 -2.71
C ALA A 20 5.75 61.57 -2.58
N GLY A 21 5.39 60.32 -2.46
CA GLY A 21 4.04 59.85 -2.16
C GLY A 21 4.05 58.81 -1.07
N ARG A 22 3.63 59.22 0.08
CA ARG A 22 3.55 58.58 1.37
C ARG A 22 2.80 57.22 1.32
N THR A 23 3.42 56.18 1.84
CA THR A 23 2.75 54.96 2.34
C THR A 23 1.99 55.27 3.64
N PRO A 24 0.76 54.80 3.82
CA PRO A 24 0.07 54.91 5.10
C PRO A 24 0.57 53.78 6.04
N THR A 25 1.37 54.16 6.99
CA THR A 25 1.68 53.34 8.18
C THR A 25 0.44 53.26 9.06
N LEU A 26 0.01 52.03 9.34
CA LEU A 26 -0.98 51.75 10.37
C LEU A 26 -0.44 52.17 11.74
N ARG A 27 -1.09 53.12 12.33
CA ARG A 27 -0.87 53.64 13.70
C ARG A 27 -1.20 52.51 14.70
N GLN A 28 -0.21 52.11 15.47
CA GLN A 28 -0.40 51.57 16.80
C GLN A 28 -1.06 52.66 17.67
N VAL A 29 -2.24 52.37 18.17
CA VAL A 29 -2.89 53.18 19.22
C VAL A 29 -2.44 52.57 20.56
N SER A 30 -1.52 53.26 21.20
CA SER A 30 -1.25 53.11 22.63
C SER A 30 -2.37 53.81 23.40
N LEU A 31 -3.13 53.07 24.18
CA LEU A 31 -4.02 53.66 25.21
C LEU A 31 -3.23 53.77 26.51
N ALA A 32 -2.95 55.01 26.85
CA ALA A 32 -2.43 55.39 28.15
C ALA A 32 -3.55 55.45 29.20
N GLU A 33 -3.12 55.20 30.38
CA GLU A 33 -3.82 55.18 31.66
C GLU A 33 -4.80 56.34 31.91
N GLY A 34 -5.95 56.00 32.47
CA GLY A 34 -6.86 56.92 33.11
C GLY A 34 -7.69 56.16 34.14
N GLY A 35 -7.27 56.24 35.40
CA GLY A 35 -7.94 55.59 36.52
C GLY A 35 -9.34 56.09 36.79
N SER A 36 -10.26 55.20 37.09
CA SER A 36 -11.43 55.45 37.94
C SER A 36 -11.77 54.19 38.71
N MET A 37 -11.66 54.32 40.04
CA MET A 37 -12.15 53.30 40.97
C MET A 37 -13.69 53.20 40.87
N MET A 38 -14.19 52.03 40.54
CA MET A 38 -15.48 51.52 41.00
C MET A 38 -15.45 50.00 41.03
N GLY A 39 -15.81 49.44 42.19
CA GLY A 39 -15.77 48.01 42.47
C GLY A 39 -16.61 47.19 41.51
N GLY A 40 -15.95 46.37 40.72
CA GLY A 40 -16.51 45.31 39.89
C GLY A 40 -16.04 43.98 40.39
N MET A 41 -16.94 43.03 40.52
CA MET A 41 -16.68 41.60 40.84
C MET A 41 -15.49 41.05 40.04
N PRO A 42 -14.71 40.08 40.57
CA PRO A 42 -13.62 39.48 39.83
C PRO A 42 -14.16 38.80 38.59
N GLY A 43 -13.91 39.45 37.42
CA GLY A 43 -14.24 38.88 36.12
C GLY A 43 -13.56 37.55 35.95
N GLN A 44 -14.35 36.52 35.70
CA GLN A 44 -13.82 35.23 35.25
C GLN A 44 -12.94 35.50 34.05
N ALA A 45 -11.66 35.11 34.16
CA ALA A 45 -10.75 35.12 33.00
C ALA A 45 -11.41 34.35 31.87
N PRO A 46 -11.39 34.85 30.64
CA PRO A 46 -11.99 34.14 29.52
C PRO A 46 -11.36 32.74 29.44
N VAL A 47 -12.21 31.72 29.54
CA VAL A 47 -11.75 30.31 29.43
C VAL A 47 -11.27 30.12 28.00
N MET A 48 -9.94 30.07 27.82
CA MET A 48 -9.35 29.73 26.54
C MET A 48 -9.47 28.22 26.33
N VAL A 49 -10.41 27.83 25.48
CA VAL A 49 -10.67 26.42 25.15
C VAL A 49 -9.67 25.90 24.10
N VAL A 50 -9.04 26.75 23.32
CA VAL A 50 -8.12 26.39 22.23
C VAL A 50 -6.79 27.11 22.43
N ASN A 51 -5.68 26.40 22.13
CA ASN A 51 -4.33 26.95 22.23
C ASN A 51 -4.17 28.17 21.28
N GLN A 52 -3.49 29.25 21.72
CA GLN A 52 -3.30 30.48 20.94
C GLN A 52 -2.62 30.26 19.57
N ASN A 53 -1.85 29.17 19.43
CA ASN A 53 -1.15 28.81 18.20
C ASN A 53 -1.99 27.91 17.27
N ALA A 54 -3.21 27.54 17.65
CA ALA A 54 -4.07 26.72 16.82
C ALA A 54 -4.73 27.59 15.73
N GLN A 55 -4.51 27.24 14.47
CA GLN A 55 -5.24 27.83 13.36
C GLN A 55 -6.60 27.15 13.25
N ARG A 56 -7.65 27.95 13.18
CA ARG A 56 -9.02 27.48 13.03
C ARG A 56 -9.63 28.06 11.75
N GLU A 57 -10.13 27.18 10.91
CA GLU A 57 -10.92 27.54 9.73
C GLU A 57 -12.33 27.00 9.90
N THR A 58 -13.36 27.85 9.78
CA THR A 58 -14.75 27.50 10.06
C THR A 58 -15.68 27.70 8.88
N GLY A 59 -16.77 26.92 8.86
CA GLY A 59 -17.88 27.05 7.96
C GLY A 59 -17.50 26.89 6.49
N ARG A 60 -18.00 27.78 5.66
CA ARG A 60 -17.83 27.72 4.20
C ARG A 60 -16.36 27.71 3.75
N LYS A 61 -15.49 28.43 4.46
CA LYS A 61 -14.06 28.52 4.14
C LYS A 61 -13.40 27.16 4.33
N ALA A 62 -13.70 26.47 5.42
CA ALA A 62 -13.19 25.12 5.69
C ALA A 62 -13.68 24.11 4.63
N GLN A 63 -14.97 24.14 4.27
CA GLN A 63 -15.52 23.27 3.24
C GLN A 63 -14.86 23.45 1.88
N LEU A 64 -14.73 24.72 1.42
CA LEU A 64 -14.05 25.01 0.15
C LEU A 64 -12.56 24.67 0.21
N GLY A 65 -11.90 24.91 1.35
CA GLY A 65 -10.51 24.51 1.58
C GLY A 65 -10.31 22.99 1.42
N ASN A 66 -11.17 22.19 2.03
CA ASN A 66 -11.17 20.72 1.91
C ASN A 66 -11.34 20.28 0.46
N ILE A 67 -12.31 20.83 -0.26
CA ILE A 67 -12.59 20.48 -1.66
C ILE A 67 -11.40 20.85 -2.56
N THR A 68 -10.84 22.05 -2.37
CA THR A 68 -9.69 22.51 -3.16
C THR A 68 -8.47 21.64 -2.91
N ALA A 69 -8.18 21.27 -1.66
CA ALA A 69 -7.08 20.39 -1.31
C ALA A 69 -7.25 18.98 -1.89
N ALA A 70 -8.44 18.39 -1.80
CA ALA A 70 -8.74 17.11 -2.39
C ALA A 70 -8.62 17.11 -3.93
N LYS A 71 -9.11 18.19 -4.56
CA LYS A 71 -8.99 18.38 -6.01
C LYS A 71 -7.53 18.50 -6.45
N ALA A 72 -6.71 19.24 -5.72
CA ALA A 72 -5.29 19.38 -6.00
C ALA A 72 -4.56 18.01 -5.96
N VAL A 73 -4.85 17.16 -4.97
CA VAL A 73 -4.32 15.79 -4.90
C VAL A 73 -4.78 14.95 -6.09
N SER A 74 -6.06 15.03 -6.44
CA SER A 74 -6.61 14.34 -7.61
C SER A 74 -5.91 14.75 -8.92
N ASP A 75 -5.65 16.04 -9.10
CA ASP A 75 -5.03 16.56 -10.32
C ASP A 75 -3.54 16.13 -10.45
N ILE A 76 -2.83 15.89 -9.33
CA ILE A 76 -1.46 15.34 -9.36
C ILE A 76 -1.44 13.96 -9.99
N VAL A 77 -2.37 13.07 -9.63
CA VAL A 77 -2.39 11.68 -10.10
C VAL A 77 -3.15 11.47 -11.42
N ARG A 78 -3.87 12.50 -11.90
CA ARG A 78 -4.73 12.37 -13.10
C ARG A 78 -3.98 11.90 -14.34
N THR A 79 -2.74 12.34 -14.55
CA THR A 79 -1.92 11.99 -15.72
C THR A 79 -1.34 10.58 -15.67
N THR A 80 -1.52 9.85 -14.56
CA THR A 80 -1.04 8.47 -14.41
C THR A 80 -2.11 7.42 -14.70
N LEU A 81 -3.32 7.82 -15.13
CA LEU A 81 -4.40 6.91 -15.47
C LEU A 81 -4.32 6.44 -16.92
N GLY A 82 -4.46 5.13 -17.12
CA GLY A 82 -4.58 4.48 -18.42
C GLY A 82 -3.25 4.04 -19.05
N PRO A 83 -3.29 3.38 -20.23
CA PRO A 83 -2.12 2.77 -20.85
C PRO A 83 -1.11 3.79 -21.40
N ARG A 84 -1.53 5.02 -21.71
CA ARG A 84 -0.66 6.14 -22.05
C ARG A 84 -0.36 7.04 -20.84
N SER A 85 -0.28 6.44 -19.67
CA SER A 85 0.08 7.14 -18.44
C SER A 85 1.52 7.65 -18.45
N MET A 86 1.74 8.77 -17.77
CA MET A 86 3.06 9.34 -17.54
C MET A 86 3.60 8.94 -16.19
N LEU A 87 4.90 8.60 -16.13
CA LEU A 87 5.58 8.33 -14.86
C LEU A 87 5.81 9.63 -14.08
N LYS A 88 5.68 9.55 -12.77
CA LYS A 88 6.10 10.61 -11.84
C LYS A 88 7.47 10.27 -11.28
N MET A 89 8.32 11.29 -11.18
CA MET A 89 9.60 11.20 -10.49
C MET A 89 9.46 11.90 -9.14
N LEU A 90 9.72 11.18 -8.09
CA LEU A 90 9.58 11.64 -6.71
C LEU A 90 10.93 11.52 -6.01
N LEU A 91 11.19 12.41 -5.07
CA LEU A 91 12.31 12.32 -4.14
C LEU A 91 11.74 11.86 -2.79
N ASP A 92 12.20 10.73 -2.34
CA ASP A 92 11.93 10.23 -0.99
C ASP A 92 12.58 11.14 0.07
N ALA A 93 12.09 11.06 1.30
CA ALA A 93 12.64 11.78 2.45
C ALA A 93 14.15 11.51 2.68
N GLN A 94 14.67 10.38 2.19
CA GLN A 94 16.08 10.01 2.23
C GLN A 94 16.87 10.48 1.00
N GLY A 95 16.24 11.19 0.05
CA GLY A 95 16.87 11.64 -1.19
C GLY A 95 16.99 10.59 -2.30
N SER A 96 16.36 9.42 -2.13
CA SER A 96 16.27 8.39 -3.17
C SER A 96 15.24 8.79 -4.23
N ILE A 97 15.48 8.40 -5.49
CA ILE A 97 14.57 8.68 -6.60
C ILE A 97 13.58 7.52 -6.73
N VAL A 98 12.29 7.83 -6.68
CA VAL A 98 11.20 6.88 -6.95
C VAL A 98 10.55 7.26 -8.29
N LEU A 99 10.50 6.31 -9.22
CA LEU A 99 9.85 6.44 -10.52
C LEU A 99 8.64 5.51 -10.52
N THR A 100 7.43 6.07 -10.62
CA THR A 100 6.21 5.26 -10.60
C THR A 100 5.04 5.95 -11.31
N ASN A 101 4.04 5.17 -11.72
CA ASN A 101 2.73 5.64 -12.17
C ASN A 101 1.59 5.17 -11.22
N ASP A 102 1.91 4.41 -10.18
CA ASP A 102 0.92 3.99 -9.19
C ASP A 102 0.48 5.15 -8.29
N GLY A 103 -0.84 5.34 -8.15
CA GLY A 103 -1.42 6.42 -7.37
C GLY A 103 -1.09 6.34 -5.89
N ASN A 104 -1.10 5.15 -5.29
CA ASN A 104 -0.78 4.95 -3.88
C ASN A 104 0.69 5.27 -3.59
N ALA A 105 1.62 4.75 -4.41
CA ALA A 105 3.04 5.01 -4.25
C ALA A 105 3.37 6.52 -4.39
N ILE A 106 2.74 7.22 -5.36
CA ILE A 106 2.92 8.66 -5.53
C ILE A 106 2.50 9.42 -4.28
N LEU A 107 1.34 9.11 -3.72
CA LEU A 107 0.78 9.85 -2.60
C LEU A 107 1.47 9.55 -1.27
N ARG A 108 2.10 8.39 -1.11
CA ARG A 108 2.90 8.05 0.08
C ARG A 108 4.16 8.90 0.21
N GLU A 109 4.77 9.25 -0.93
CA GLU A 109 6.04 10.01 -0.95
C GLU A 109 5.81 11.53 -0.92
N ILE A 110 4.58 12.01 -1.15
CA ILE A 110 4.27 13.43 -1.13
C ILE A 110 3.94 13.86 0.31
N ASP A 111 4.71 14.81 0.85
CA ASP A 111 4.36 15.44 2.14
C ASP A 111 3.22 16.44 1.94
N VAL A 112 2.12 16.17 2.62
CA VAL A 112 0.86 16.93 2.49
C VAL A 112 0.53 17.59 3.82
N ALA A 113 0.43 18.91 3.82
CA ALA A 113 0.13 19.68 5.02
C ALA A 113 -1.36 19.69 5.39
N HIS A 114 -2.25 19.72 4.39
CA HIS A 114 -3.69 19.89 4.61
C HIS A 114 -4.37 18.58 5.09
N PRO A 115 -5.22 18.61 6.15
CA PRO A 115 -5.84 17.39 6.69
C PRO A 115 -6.71 16.62 5.68
N ALA A 116 -7.50 17.34 4.85
CA ALA A 116 -8.31 16.70 3.82
C ALA A 116 -7.45 15.99 2.75
N ALA A 117 -6.30 16.54 2.42
CA ALA A 117 -5.39 15.90 1.49
C ALA A 117 -4.73 14.65 2.11
N LYS A 118 -4.44 14.64 3.41
CA LYS A 118 -4.01 13.42 4.13
C LYS A 118 -5.08 12.33 4.10
N SER A 119 -6.35 12.71 4.29
CA SER A 119 -7.46 11.77 4.15
C SER A 119 -7.55 11.15 2.74
N MET A 120 -7.21 11.90 1.68
CA MET A 120 -7.13 11.35 0.32
C MET A 120 -5.98 10.37 0.14
N VAL A 121 -4.85 10.57 0.83
CA VAL A 121 -3.74 9.59 0.87
C VAL A 121 -4.17 8.31 1.56
N ASP A 122 -4.81 8.43 2.73
CA ASP A 122 -5.33 7.27 3.48
C ASP A 122 -6.39 6.49 2.68
N LEU A 123 -7.20 7.19 1.88
CA LEU A 123 -8.18 6.61 0.97
C LEU A 123 -7.51 5.71 -0.09
N SER A 124 -6.45 6.21 -0.71
CA SER A 124 -5.68 5.45 -1.69
C SER A 124 -5.06 4.20 -1.06
N ARG A 125 -4.54 4.35 0.16
CA ARG A 125 -3.97 3.24 0.92
C ARG A 125 -5.04 2.19 1.25
N ALA A 126 -6.22 2.60 1.70
CA ALA A 126 -7.31 1.68 2.01
C ALA A 126 -7.76 0.87 0.77
N GLN A 127 -7.83 1.53 -0.41
CA GLN A 127 -8.14 0.86 -1.67
C GLN A 127 -7.08 -0.19 -2.04
N ASP A 128 -5.78 0.15 -1.87
CA ASP A 128 -4.67 -0.76 -2.13
C ASP A 128 -4.63 -1.95 -1.16
N GLU A 129 -4.94 -1.71 0.11
CA GLU A 129 -4.98 -2.78 1.12
C GLU A 129 -6.14 -3.75 0.89
N GLU A 130 -7.30 -3.27 0.44
CA GLU A 130 -8.51 -4.06 0.24
C GLU A 130 -8.49 -4.84 -1.07
N VAL A 131 -8.28 -4.16 -2.18
CA VAL A 131 -8.44 -4.73 -3.54
C VAL A 131 -7.13 -4.78 -4.32
N GLY A 132 -6.13 -4.00 -3.98
CA GLY A 132 -4.82 -3.98 -4.62
C GLY A 132 -4.78 -3.33 -6.01
N ASP A 133 -5.88 -2.72 -6.50
CA ASP A 133 -5.93 -1.99 -7.78
C ASP A 133 -6.96 -0.86 -7.72
N GLY A 134 -6.94 0.02 -8.73
CA GLY A 134 -7.87 1.15 -8.83
C GLY A 134 -7.52 2.35 -7.93
N THR A 135 -6.34 2.39 -7.34
CA THR A 135 -5.85 3.45 -6.44
C THR A 135 -5.93 4.84 -7.06
N THR A 136 -5.54 4.97 -8.34
CA THR A 136 -5.63 6.23 -9.09
C THR A 136 -7.08 6.63 -9.36
N SER A 137 -7.92 5.68 -9.75
CA SER A 137 -9.33 5.91 -10.08
C SER A 137 -10.12 6.40 -8.87
N VAL A 138 -9.90 5.83 -7.68
CA VAL A 138 -10.60 6.22 -6.45
C VAL A 138 -10.34 7.68 -6.07
N ILE A 139 -9.08 8.13 -6.23
CA ILE A 139 -8.68 9.51 -5.91
C ILE A 139 -9.29 10.51 -6.90
N ILE A 140 -9.25 10.17 -8.20
CA ILE A 140 -9.82 11.02 -9.26
C ILE A 140 -11.32 11.17 -9.08
N LEU A 141 -12.03 10.07 -8.79
CA LEU A 141 -13.46 10.07 -8.53
C LEU A 141 -13.83 10.87 -7.28
N ALA A 142 -13.15 10.65 -6.15
CA ALA A 142 -13.41 11.38 -4.92
C ALA A 142 -13.19 12.90 -5.10
N GLY A 143 -12.12 13.30 -5.77
CA GLY A 143 -11.85 14.70 -6.08
C GLY A 143 -12.89 15.33 -6.98
N GLU A 144 -13.39 14.60 -8.00
CA GLU A 144 -14.45 15.11 -8.89
C GLU A 144 -15.82 15.16 -8.21
N MET A 145 -16.17 14.16 -7.38
CA MET A 145 -17.42 14.17 -6.60
C MET A 145 -17.47 15.37 -5.67
N LEU A 146 -16.35 15.68 -5.00
CA LEU A 146 -16.24 16.89 -4.17
C LEU A 146 -16.35 18.16 -5.02
N HIS A 147 -15.73 18.22 -6.18
CA HIS A 147 -15.82 19.35 -7.08
C HIS A 147 -17.25 19.59 -7.58
N CYS A 148 -17.97 18.53 -7.93
CA CYS A 148 -19.37 18.59 -8.34
C CYS A 148 -20.32 19.05 -7.21
N ALA A 149 -19.91 18.98 -5.94
CA ALA A 149 -20.68 19.49 -4.81
C ALA A 149 -20.59 21.03 -4.66
N VAL A 150 -19.54 21.70 -5.18
CA VAL A 150 -19.31 23.14 -5.03
C VAL A 150 -20.51 23.99 -5.47
N PRO A 151 -21.12 23.80 -6.67
CA PRO A 151 -22.26 24.60 -7.12
C PRO A 151 -23.48 24.51 -6.19
N PHE A 152 -23.68 23.36 -5.52
CA PHE A 152 -24.79 23.17 -4.58
C PHE A 152 -24.52 23.88 -3.26
N LEU A 153 -23.30 23.79 -2.79
CA LEU A 153 -22.87 24.56 -1.64
C LEU A 153 -22.93 26.07 -1.90
N ASP A 154 -22.63 26.57 -3.11
CA ASP A 154 -22.77 27.99 -3.49
C ASP A 154 -24.23 28.44 -3.47
N LYS A 155 -25.14 27.56 -3.84
CA LYS A 155 -26.59 27.77 -3.74
C LYS A 155 -27.12 27.62 -2.31
N LYS A 156 -26.24 27.51 -1.30
CA LYS A 156 -26.57 27.33 0.11
C LYS A 156 -27.37 26.04 0.41
N LEU A 157 -27.26 25.02 -0.42
CA LEU A 157 -27.82 23.71 -0.10
C LEU A 157 -27.06 23.12 1.08
N HIS A 158 -27.80 22.60 2.07
CA HIS A 158 -27.16 22.03 3.25
C HIS A 158 -26.38 20.74 2.90
N PRO A 159 -25.16 20.54 3.40
CA PRO A 159 -24.33 19.37 3.08
C PRO A 159 -25.04 18.04 3.29
N THR A 160 -25.88 17.92 4.32
CA THR A 160 -26.63 16.68 4.61
C THR A 160 -27.60 16.27 3.49
N VAL A 161 -28.15 17.23 2.75
CA VAL A 161 -29.02 16.97 1.59
C VAL A 161 -28.19 16.45 0.42
N ILE A 162 -27.01 17.03 0.20
CA ILE A 162 -26.06 16.56 -0.82
C ILE A 162 -25.63 15.13 -0.51
N ILE A 163 -25.30 14.86 0.75
CA ILE A 163 -24.87 13.54 1.24
C ILE A 163 -25.96 12.49 1.00
N ARG A 164 -27.22 12.78 1.34
CA ARG A 164 -28.33 11.84 1.08
C ARG A 164 -28.49 11.50 -0.39
N GLY A 165 -28.40 12.51 -1.27
CA GLY A 165 -28.44 12.29 -2.71
C GLY A 165 -27.27 11.43 -3.20
N TYR A 166 -26.08 11.64 -2.64
CA TYR A 166 -24.88 10.86 -2.97
C TYR A 166 -25.01 9.40 -2.53
N LEU A 167 -25.42 9.14 -1.28
CA LEU A 167 -25.59 7.77 -0.75
C LEU A 167 -26.63 6.97 -1.56
N ARG A 168 -27.77 7.60 -1.88
CA ARG A 168 -28.77 6.97 -2.73
C ARG A 168 -28.23 6.66 -4.14
N ALA A 169 -27.43 7.56 -4.71
CA ALA A 169 -26.78 7.31 -6.00
C ALA A 169 -25.78 6.15 -5.93
N LEU A 170 -25.10 5.96 -4.79
CA LEU A 170 -24.20 4.83 -4.57
C LEU A 170 -24.95 3.49 -4.56
N GLU A 171 -26.06 3.41 -3.82
CA GLU A 171 -26.88 2.20 -3.77
C GLU A 171 -27.36 1.81 -5.16
N ASP A 172 -27.90 2.77 -5.93
CA ASP A 172 -28.33 2.56 -7.29
C ASP A 172 -27.15 2.22 -8.24
N ALA A 173 -25.98 2.84 -8.05
CA ALA A 173 -24.80 2.55 -8.87
C ALA A 173 -24.31 1.11 -8.67
N ILE A 174 -24.30 0.61 -7.42
CA ILE A 174 -23.94 -0.78 -7.12
C ILE A 174 -24.95 -1.75 -7.75
N ALA A 175 -26.26 -1.48 -7.61
CA ALA A 175 -27.30 -2.28 -8.23
C ALA A 175 -27.16 -2.34 -9.76
N ILE A 176 -26.80 -1.23 -10.40
CA ILE A 176 -26.53 -1.18 -11.84
C ILE A 176 -25.29 -2.03 -12.20
N CYS A 177 -24.22 -1.99 -11.37
CA CYS A 177 -23.05 -2.83 -11.58
C CYS A 177 -23.38 -4.33 -11.47
N ASP A 178 -24.28 -4.72 -10.54
CA ASP A 178 -24.77 -6.10 -10.42
C ASP A 178 -25.52 -6.56 -11.68
N GLU A 179 -26.27 -5.66 -12.33
CA GLU A 179 -26.96 -5.96 -13.60
C GLU A 179 -26.00 -6.03 -14.81
N LEU A 180 -24.90 -5.27 -14.76
CA LEU A 180 -23.91 -5.16 -15.86
C LEU A 180 -22.83 -6.22 -15.80
N CYS A 181 -22.73 -7.00 -14.73
CA CYS A 181 -21.64 -7.94 -14.55
C CYS A 181 -21.74 -9.17 -15.47
N TYR A 182 -20.58 -9.66 -15.90
CA TYR A 182 -20.42 -10.87 -16.69
C TYR A 182 -19.76 -11.94 -15.82
N PRO A 183 -20.37 -13.12 -15.64
CA PRO A 183 -19.73 -14.22 -14.94
C PRO A 183 -18.60 -14.82 -15.79
N ILE A 184 -17.51 -15.19 -15.14
CA ILE A 184 -16.42 -15.96 -15.75
C ILE A 184 -16.45 -17.39 -15.24
N ALA A 185 -16.08 -18.36 -16.09
CA ALA A 185 -15.85 -19.72 -15.65
C ALA A 185 -14.58 -19.79 -14.81
N GLU A 186 -14.66 -20.42 -13.64
CA GLU A 186 -13.55 -20.46 -12.66
C GLU A 186 -12.27 -21.10 -13.20
N ASP A 187 -12.37 -22.00 -14.16
CA ASP A 187 -11.25 -22.77 -14.73
C ASP A 187 -10.69 -22.17 -16.03
N ASP A 188 -11.16 -20.99 -16.46
CA ASP A 188 -10.65 -20.37 -17.69
C ASP A 188 -9.37 -19.56 -17.42
N GLU A 189 -8.24 -20.28 -17.35
CA GLU A 189 -6.91 -19.67 -17.13
C GLU A 189 -6.55 -18.63 -18.21
N LYS A 190 -7.07 -18.78 -19.44
CA LYS A 190 -6.78 -17.81 -20.51
C LYS A 190 -7.47 -16.48 -20.26
N GLN A 191 -8.74 -16.50 -19.84
CA GLN A 191 -9.47 -15.29 -19.51
C GLN A 191 -8.84 -14.62 -18.27
N LEU A 192 -8.48 -15.40 -17.25
CA LEU A 192 -7.77 -14.88 -16.07
C LEU A 192 -6.44 -14.22 -16.47
N SER A 193 -5.65 -14.84 -17.34
CA SER A 193 -4.41 -14.27 -17.85
C SER A 193 -4.65 -12.95 -18.60
N ASN A 194 -5.67 -12.88 -19.44
CA ASN A 194 -6.01 -11.66 -20.18
C ASN A 194 -6.45 -10.53 -19.24
N ILE A 195 -7.21 -10.82 -18.18
CA ILE A 195 -7.65 -9.82 -17.20
C ILE A 195 -6.46 -9.26 -16.43
N VAL A 196 -5.59 -10.13 -15.94
CA VAL A 196 -4.38 -9.71 -15.21
C VAL A 196 -3.44 -8.95 -16.16
N GLN A 197 -3.31 -9.37 -17.42
CA GLN A 197 -2.54 -8.68 -18.44
C GLN A 197 -3.12 -7.29 -18.77
N ALA A 198 -4.45 -7.13 -18.80
CA ALA A 198 -5.09 -5.84 -18.99
C ALA A 198 -4.75 -4.86 -17.85
N CYS A 199 -4.69 -5.33 -16.59
CA CYS A 199 -4.25 -4.54 -15.44
C CYS A 199 -2.77 -4.12 -15.58
N VAL A 200 -1.89 -5.07 -15.86
CA VAL A 200 -0.45 -4.84 -16.03
C VAL A 200 -0.16 -4.00 -17.28
N GLY A 201 -1.02 -4.05 -18.29
CA GLY A 201 -0.92 -3.32 -19.55
C GLY A 201 -0.91 -1.80 -19.41
N THR A 202 -1.39 -1.27 -18.31
CA THR A 202 -1.35 0.16 -18.00
C THR A 202 -0.05 0.60 -17.30
N LYS A 203 0.84 -0.36 -16.98
CA LYS A 203 2.01 -0.16 -16.12
C LYS A 203 3.33 -0.30 -16.88
N PHE A 204 4.42 0.09 -16.20
CA PHE A 204 5.79 0.01 -16.75
C PHE A 204 6.18 -1.39 -17.22
N THR A 205 5.63 -2.42 -16.59
CA THR A 205 5.95 -3.83 -16.83
C THR A 205 5.35 -4.42 -18.11
N THR A 206 4.52 -3.67 -18.84
CA THR A 206 3.93 -4.09 -20.14
C THR A 206 4.99 -4.59 -21.15
N ARG A 207 6.20 -4.01 -21.11
CA ARG A 207 7.32 -4.41 -21.98
C ARG A 207 7.84 -5.82 -21.73
N PHE A 208 7.48 -6.45 -20.61
CA PHE A 208 7.92 -7.82 -20.25
C PHE A 208 6.90 -8.89 -20.66
N GLY A 209 5.90 -8.53 -21.47
CA GLY A 209 4.92 -9.45 -22.02
C GLY A 209 4.04 -10.08 -20.92
N THR A 210 3.84 -11.39 -21.01
CA THR A 210 2.96 -12.16 -20.08
C THR A 210 3.65 -12.58 -18.78
N LEU A 211 4.96 -12.40 -18.65
CA LEU A 211 5.76 -12.93 -17.53
C LEU A 211 5.17 -12.55 -16.16
N ILE A 212 4.84 -11.28 -15.96
CA ILE A 212 4.32 -10.79 -14.66
C ILE A 212 2.93 -11.35 -14.39
N SER A 213 2.08 -11.46 -15.41
CA SER A 213 0.74 -12.06 -15.29
C SER A 213 0.82 -13.53 -14.92
N ASP A 214 1.72 -14.28 -15.56
CA ASP A 214 1.91 -15.71 -15.30
C ASP A 214 2.46 -15.94 -13.88
N LEU A 215 3.42 -15.12 -13.44
CA LEU A 215 3.95 -15.17 -12.07
C LEU A 215 2.86 -14.86 -11.03
N ALA A 216 2.03 -13.85 -11.27
CA ALA A 216 0.95 -13.47 -10.36
C ALA A 216 -0.09 -14.58 -10.22
N ILE A 217 -0.53 -15.18 -11.34
CA ILE A 217 -1.51 -16.27 -11.36
C ILE A 217 -0.95 -17.50 -10.63
N GLN A 218 0.28 -17.90 -10.94
CA GLN A 218 0.92 -19.03 -10.28
C GLN A 218 1.05 -18.82 -8.76
N ALA A 219 1.40 -17.60 -8.33
CA ALA A 219 1.51 -17.26 -6.91
C ALA A 219 0.15 -17.36 -6.21
N VAL A 220 -0.91 -16.80 -6.80
CA VAL A 220 -2.27 -16.83 -6.24
C VAL A 220 -2.82 -18.26 -6.18
N GLN A 221 -2.63 -19.07 -7.23
CA GLN A 221 -3.04 -20.47 -7.26
C GLN A 221 -2.32 -21.30 -6.19
N THR A 222 -1.02 -21.04 -5.97
CA THR A 222 -0.22 -21.76 -4.96
C THR A 222 -0.67 -21.41 -3.53
N VAL A 223 -1.06 -20.16 -3.27
CA VAL A 223 -1.46 -19.71 -1.93
C VAL A 223 -2.92 -20.04 -1.60
N ARG A 224 -3.73 -20.34 -2.60
CA ARG A 224 -5.16 -20.65 -2.46
C ARG A 224 -5.36 -21.82 -1.49
N VAL A 225 -6.23 -21.62 -0.49
CA VAL A 225 -6.65 -22.65 0.47
C VAL A 225 -8.16 -22.71 0.49
N GLU A 226 -8.69 -23.93 0.34
CA GLU A 226 -10.11 -24.19 0.48
C GLU A 226 -10.45 -24.40 1.95
N LEU A 227 -11.42 -23.64 2.45
CA LEU A 227 -11.90 -23.75 3.81
C LEU A 227 -12.97 -24.83 3.93
N PRO A 228 -13.07 -25.50 5.11
CA PRO A 228 -14.08 -26.53 5.38
C PRO A 228 -15.51 -25.97 5.42
N GLY A 229 -15.98 -25.26 4.46
CA GLY A 229 -17.29 -24.60 4.36
C GLY A 229 -17.54 -24.08 2.97
N GLY A 230 -16.68 -24.43 2.01
CA GLY A 230 -16.79 -24.00 0.61
C GLY A 230 -16.29 -22.59 0.33
N GLY A 231 -15.73 -21.90 1.33
CA GLY A 231 -15.05 -20.61 1.14
C GLY A 231 -13.60 -20.80 0.71
N ARG A 232 -13.04 -19.78 0.05
CA ARG A 232 -11.63 -19.74 -0.35
C ARG A 232 -10.90 -18.65 0.43
N GLU A 233 -9.79 -18.99 1.04
CA GLU A 233 -8.88 -18.04 1.68
C GLU A 233 -7.65 -17.86 0.79
N ILE A 234 -7.37 -16.62 0.38
CA ILE A 234 -6.21 -16.27 -0.44
C ILE A 234 -5.55 -15.04 0.18
N ASP A 235 -4.60 -15.26 1.09
CA ASP A 235 -3.84 -14.20 1.73
C ASP A 235 -2.47 -14.05 1.04
N VAL A 236 -2.46 -13.27 -0.04
CA VAL A 236 -1.26 -13.02 -0.85
C VAL A 236 -0.20 -12.28 -0.04
N LYS A 237 -0.59 -11.30 0.79
CA LYS A 237 0.34 -10.44 1.55
C LYS A 237 1.18 -11.23 2.56
N LYS A 238 0.58 -12.24 3.21
CA LYS A 238 1.31 -13.05 4.20
C LYS A 238 2.06 -14.21 3.58
N TYR A 239 1.50 -14.88 2.56
CA TYR A 239 1.99 -16.18 2.10
C TYR A 239 2.62 -16.20 0.70
N ALA A 240 2.49 -15.12 -0.10
CA ALA A 240 3.23 -14.92 -1.34
C ALA A 240 4.27 -13.81 -1.14
N LYS A 241 5.47 -14.19 -0.66
CA LYS A 241 6.56 -13.22 -0.47
C LYS A 241 7.25 -12.94 -1.79
N VAL A 242 7.50 -11.67 -2.06
CA VAL A 242 8.37 -11.24 -3.18
C VAL A 242 9.77 -11.00 -2.65
N GLU A 243 10.76 -11.66 -3.24
CA GLU A 243 12.17 -11.46 -2.89
C GLU A 243 12.91 -10.89 -4.08
N LYS A 244 13.55 -9.74 -3.88
CA LYS A 244 14.28 -9.00 -4.93
C LYS A 244 15.77 -9.25 -4.79
N ILE A 245 16.37 -9.86 -5.80
CA ILE A 245 17.80 -10.10 -5.85
C ILE A 245 18.39 -9.38 -7.07
N PRO A 246 19.12 -8.27 -6.90
CA PRO A 246 19.73 -7.56 -8.01
C PRO A 246 20.69 -8.44 -8.82
N GLY A 247 20.80 -8.18 -10.10
CA GLY A 247 21.61 -8.97 -11.04
C GLY A 247 20.81 -10.11 -11.68
N GLY A 248 21.32 -10.65 -12.78
CA GLY A 248 20.62 -11.62 -13.63
C GLY A 248 19.66 -10.95 -14.61
N SER A 249 18.89 -11.76 -15.33
CA SER A 249 17.89 -11.31 -16.29
C SER A 249 16.49 -11.38 -15.70
N LEU A 250 15.54 -10.68 -16.30
CA LEU A 250 14.13 -10.78 -15.93
C LEU A 250 13.52 -12.15 -16.24
N GLU A 251 14.11 -12.88 -17.19
CA GLU A 251 13.72 -14.26 -17.51
C GLU A 251 14.01 -15.25 -16.38
N ASP A 252 14.93 -14.87 -15.47
CA ASP A 252 15.21 -15.66 -14.25
C ASP A 252 14.15 -15.53 -13.17
N CYS A 253 13.16 -14.62 -13.36
CA CYS A 253 12.05 -14.47 -12.45
C CYS A 253 11.16 -15.69 -12.45
N ARG A 254 10.85 -16.23 -11.27
CA ARG A 254 10.03 -17.43 -11.13
C ARG A 254 9.32 -17.52 -9.79
N VAL A 255 8.21 -18.21 -9.77
CA VAL A 255 7.53 -18.60 -8.53
C VAL A 255 8.19 -19.88 -8.00
N LEU A 256 8.68 -19.81 -6.77
CA LEU A 256 9.22 -20.95 -6.04
C LEU A 256 8.08 -21.57 -5.22
N LYS A 257 7.80 -22.83 -5.46
CA LYS A 257 6.86 -23.63 -4.64
C LYS A 257 7.50 -23.93 -3.29
N GLY A 258 7.52 -22.92 -2.41
CA GLY A 258 8.21 -22.98 -1.13
C GLY A 258 8.69 -21.62 -0.65
N VAL A 259 9.71 -21.60 0.20
CA VAL A 259 10.17 -20.37 0.86
C VAL A 259 11.65 -20.10 0.58
N LEU A 260 11.96 -18.84 0.27
CA LEU A 260 13.30 -18.31 0.10
C LEU A 260 13.57 -17.22 1.16
N PHE A 261 14.75 -17.26 1.79
CA PHE A 261 15.18 -16.23 2.72
C PHE A 261 16.70 -16.08 2.75
N ALA A 262 17.17 -14.85 3.04
CA ALA A 262 18.59 -14.50 3.07
C ALA A 262 19.24 -14.93 4.39
N LYS A 263 19.60 -16.19 4.53
CA LYS A 263 20.36 -16.78 5.65
C LYS A 263 21.20 -17.94 5.16
N ASP A 264 22.31 -18.22 5.88
CA ASP A 264 23.11 -19.43 5.72
C ASP A 264 22.92 -20.34 6.96
N VAL A 265 23.37 -21.57 6.86
CA VAL A 265 23.48 -22.47 8.04
C VAL A 265 24.48 -21.89 9.05
N VAL A 266 24.22 -22.11 10.34
CA VAL A 266 25.01 -21.46 11.41
C VAL A 266 26.48 -21.87 11.41
N ALA A 267 26.78 -23.11 11.05
CA ALA A 267 28.14 -23.62 10.99
C ALA A 267 28.48 -24.12 9.57
N PRO A 268 28.84 -23.23 8.64
CA PRO A 268 29.26 -23.60 7.30
C PRO A 268 30.48 -24.53 7.36
N GLY A 269 30.45 -25.66 6.65
CA GLY A 269 31.51 -26.66 6.66
C GLY A 269 31.35 -27.81 7.66
N ARG A 270 30.46 -27.65 8.68
CA ARG A 270 30.10 -28.74 9.61
C ARG A 270 28.67 -29.24 9.39
N MET A 271 27.81 -28.37 8.84
CA MET A 271 26.42 -28.64 8.57
C MET A 271 26.19 -28.74 7.05
N PRO A 272 25.44 -29.74 6.55
CA PRO A 272 25.12 -29.85 5.14
C PRO A 272 24.27 -28.65 4.66
N ARG A 273 24.65 -28.11 3.48
CA ARG A 273 23.94 -27.01 2.80
C ARG A 273 22.93 -27.50 1.77
N LYS A 274 22.89 -28.81 1.49
CA LYS A 274 21.91 -29.43 0.61
C LYS A 274 21.39 -30.70 1.27
N ILE A 275 20.07 -30.81 1.38
CA ILE A 275 19.37 -31.95 1.97
C ILE A 275 18.17 -32.25 1.08
N GLU A 276 18.02 -33.46 0.63
CA GLU A 276 16.88 -33.95 -0.14
C GLU A 276 15.83 -34.51 0.81
N ARG A 277 14.57 -34.10 0.64
CA ARG A 277 13.43 -34.45 1.49
C ARG A 277 13.68 -34.20 2.98
N PRO A 278 14.05 -32.95 3.36
CA PRO A 278 14.42 -32.64 4.73
C PRO A 278 13.25 -32.78 5.70
N ARG A 279 13.49 -33.34 6.86
CA ARG A 279 12.60 -33.27 8.02
C ARG A 279 12.86 -31.95 8.75
N ILE A 280 11.92 -30.99 8.66
CA ILE A 280 12.10 -29.63 9.14
C ILE A 280 11.40 -29.45 10.47
N LEU A 281 12.13 -29.03 11.50
CA LEU A 281 11.61 -28.66 12.81
C LEU A 281 11.70 -27.14 13.00
N LEU A 282 10.56 -26.53 13.37
CA LEU A 282 10.45 -25.09 13.59
C LEU A 282 10.30 -24.79 15.08
N LEU A 283 11.18 -23.94 15.62
CA LEU A 283 11.20 -23.59 17.04
C LEU A 283 11.05 -22.08 17.26
N ASP A 284 10.19 -21.69 18.20
CA ASP A 284 10.07 -20.32 18.72
C ASP A 284 10.75 -20.15 20.09
N CYS A 285 11.35 -21.21 20.62
CA CYS A 285 12.09 -21.15 21.88
C CYS A 285 13.57 -20.84 21.65
N PRO A 286 14.22 -20.09 22.58
CA PRO A 286 15.66 -19.90 22.55
C PRO A 286 16.38 -21.19 22.94
N LEU A 287 17.44 -21.52 22.19
CA LEU A 287 18.40 -22.57 22.54
C LEU A 287 19.69 -21.95 23.10
N GLU A 288 19.55 -20.84 23.78
CA GLU A 288 20.56 -20.14 24.53
C GLU A 288 20.04 -19.88 25.94
N TYR A 289 20.93 -19.85 26.91
CA TYR A 289 20.55 -19.50 28.27
C TYR A 289 20.30 -18.00 28.34
N LYS A 290 19.07 -17.60 28.68
CA LYS A 290 18.68 -16.20 28.86
C LYS A 290 18.43 -15.91 30.33
N LYS A 291 18.78 -14.68 30.75
CA LYS A 291 18.30 -14.13 32.02
C LYS A 291 16.77 -14.22 32.06
N GLY A 292 16.24 -14.72 33.17
CA GLY A 292 14.79 -14.65 33.43
C GLY A 292 14.33 -13.18 33.52
N GLU A 293 13.04 -12.95 33.37
CA GLU A 293 12.45 -11.60 33.52
C GLU A 293 12.67 -11.02 34.92
N ASN A 294 12.80 -11.87 35.94
CA ASN A 294 13.18 -11.49 37.29
C ASN A 294 14.72 -11.53 37.43
N GLN A 295 15.31 -10.34 37.58
CA GLN A 295 16.74 -10.23 37.84
C GLN A 295 17.03 -10.71 39.26
N THR A 296 17.51 -11.92 39.41
CA THR A 296 18.17 -12.41 40.63
C THR A 296 19.67 -12.19 40.49
N ASN A 297 20.25 -11.36 41.33
CA ASN A 297 21.69 -11.23 41.40
C ASN A 297 22.21 -12.40 42.26
N VAL A 298 23.09 -13.22 41.67
CA VAL A 298 23.78 -14.29 42.37
C VAL A 298 25.21 -13.85 42.61
N GLU A 299 25.61 -13.74 43.86
CA GLU A 299 26.99 -13.46 44.24
C GLU A 299 27.72 -14.80 44.40
N ILE A 300 28.74 -15.00 43.55
CA ILE A 300 29.56 -16.21 43.60
C ILE A 300 30.86 -15.88 44.34
N SER A 301 31.05 -16.50 45.47
CA SER A 301 32.21 -16.28 46.33
C SER A 301 33.28 -17.38 46.25
N LYS A 302 32.97 -18.51 45.62
CA LYS A 302 33.89 -19.65 45.48
C LYS A 302 34.06 -20.06 44.02
N GLU A 303 35.26 -20.49 43.65
CA GLU A 303 35.59 -20.96 42.32
C GLU A 303 34.81 -22.24 41.94
N GLU A 304 34.52 -23.11 42.91
CA GLU A 304 33.73 -24.31 42.74
C GLU A 304 32.30 -24.02 42.32
N ASP A 305 31.68 -22.97 42.85
CA ASP A 305 30.31 -22.54 42.53
C ASP A 305 30.20 -22.03 41.09
N TRP A 306 31.25 -21.36 40.59
CA TRP A 306 31.33 -20.92 39.20
C TRP A 306 31.36 -22.09 38.22
N ALA A 307 32.18 -23.09 38.50
CA ALA A 307 32.28 -24.30 37.70
C ALA A 307 30.97 -25.12 37.71
N ALA A 308 30.24 -25.12 38.83
CA ALA A 308 28.93 -25.74 38.96
C ALA A 308 27.86 -25.03 38.12
N LEU A 309 27.89 -23.68 38.11
CA LEU A 309 26.96 -22.87 37.31
C LEU A 309 27.13 -23.09 35.80
N LEU A 310 28.38 -23.10 35.31
CA LEU A 310 28.70 -23.40 33.91
C LEU A 310 28.23 -24.81 33.51
N LYS A 311 28.44 -25.82 34.35
CA LYS A 311 27.95 -27.19 34.11
C LYS A 311 26.42 -27.25 34.10
N ALA A 312 25.75 -26.47 34.95
CA ALA A 312 24.28 -26.43 34.96
C ALA A 312 23.73 -25.80 33.66
N GLU A 313 24.36 -24.75 33.13
CA GLU A 313 24.03 -24.16 31.85
C GLU A 313 24.25 -25.17 30.68
N GLU A 314 25.41 -25.81 30.64
CA GLU A 314 25.70 -26.86 29.65
C GLU A 314 24.71 -28.02 29.74
N ALA A 315 24.36 -28.47 30.93
CA ALA A 315 23.38 -29.55 31.13
C ALA A 315 21.98 -29.14 30.64
N TRP A 316 21.56 -27.90 30.88
CA TRP A 316 20.28 -27.36 30.41
C TRP A 316 20.18 -27.33 28.89
N ILE A 317 21.24 -26.85 28.20
CA ILE A 317 21.31 -26.83 26.74
C ILE A 317 21.36 -28.23 26.17
N SER A 318 22.16 -29.11 26.77
CA SER A 318 22.29 -30.52 26.36
C SER A 318 20.97 -31.27 26.44
N ALA A 319 20.18 -31.06 27.51
CA ALA A 319 18.87 -31.70 27.66
C ALA A 319 17.95 -31.34 26.49
N ARG A 320 17.87 -30.04 26.17
CA ARG A 320 17.03 -29.53 25.05
C ARG A 320 17.52 -30.03 23.68
N CYS A 321 18.84 -30.03 23.45
CA CYS A 321 19.40 -30.57 22.23
C CYS A 321 19.13 -32.10 22.10
N ASN A 322 19.15 -32.82 23.21
CA ASN A 322 18.82 -34.27 23.19
C ASN A 322 17.35 -34.50 22.84
N ASP A 323 16.41 -33.66 23.29
CA ASP A 323 15.01 -33.79 22.90
C ASP A 323 14.82 -33.53 21.40
N ILE A 324 15.54 -32.56 20.83
CA ILE A 324 15.55 -32.32 19.39
C ILE A 324 16.14 -33.51 18.63
N ILE A 325 17.26 -34.08 19.10
CA ILE A 325 17.91 -35.22 18.46
C ILE A 325 17.02 -36.46 18.49
N LYS A 326 16.23 -36.70 19.55
CA LYS A 326 15.25 -37.78 19.63
C LYS A 326 14.21 -37.74 18.52
N ALA A 327 13.78 -36.53 18.13
CA ALA A 327 12.82 -36.30 17.05
C ALA A 327 13.42 -36.49 15.64
N LYS A 328 14.75 -36.62 15.52
CA LYS A 328 15.50 -36.85 14.27
C LYS A 328 15.15 -35.88 13.13
N PRO A 329 15.16 -34.55 13.33
CA PRO A 329 15.05 -33.61 12.22
C PRO A 329 16.38 -33.56 11.45
N ASP A 330 16.31 -33.22 10.16
CA ASP A 330 17.48 -32.93 9.33
C ASP A 330 17.84 -31.44 9.36
N LEU A 331 16.82 -30.59 9.53
CA LEU A 331 16.94 -29.14 9.57
C LEU A 331 16.16 -28.59 10.75
N VAL A 332 16.83 -27.80 11.59
CA VAL A 332 16.22 -27.05 12.70
C VAL A 332 16.27 -25.55 12.41
N ILE A 333 15.12 -24.90 12.48
CA ILE A 333 15.02 -23.45 12.27
C ILE A 333 14.49 -22.80 13.54
N THR A 334 15.23 -21.81 14.07
CA THR A 334 14.84 -21.10 15.29
C THR A 334 14.56 -19.63 15.03
N GLU A 335 13.50 -19.09 15.62
CA GLU A 335 13.22 -17.64 15.62
C GLU A 335 14.15 -16.88 16.56
N LYS A 336 14.57 -17.53 17.63
CA LYS A 336 15.43 -16.97 18.67
C LYS A 336 16.89 -17.36 18.48
N GLY A 337 17.72 -16.98 19.42
CA GLY A 337 19.15 -17.28 19.40
C GLY A 337 19.46 -18.75 19.61
N LEU A 338 20.62 -19.15 19.14
CA LEU A 338 21.19 -20.48 19.27
C LEU A 338 22.61 -20.33 19.81
N SER A 339 22.92 -20.92 20.97
CA SER A 339 24.26 -20.88 21.57
C SER A 339 25.24 -21.70 20.75
N ASP A 340 26.53 -21.33 20.77
CA ASP A 340 27.57 -22.05 20.05
C ASP A 340 27.74 -23.49 20.55
N PHE A 341 27.41 -23.72 21.83
CA PHE A 341 27.36 -25.06 22.41
C PHE A 341 26.26 -25.90 21.75
N ALA A 342 25.05 -25.38 21.62
CA ALA A 342 23.95 -26.05 20.92
C ALA A 342 24.27 -26.29 19.43
N VAL A 343 24.92 -25.30 18.76
CA VAL A 343 25.42 -25.47 17.38
C VAL A 343 26.36 -26.66 17.26
N THR A 344 27.30 -26.81 18.19
CA THR A 344 28.24 -27.93 18.17
C THR A 344 27.57 -29.29 18.41
N PHE A 345 26.56 -29.31 19.29
CA PHE A 345 25.77 -30.52 19.56
C PHE A 345 24.95 -30.95 18.34
N LEU A 346 24.24 -30.03 17.70
CA LEU A 346 23.45 -30.31 16.51
C LEU A 346 24.33 -30.73 15.32
N ALA A 347 25.48 -30.04 15.14
CA ALA A 347 26.44 -30.38 14.08
C ALA A 347 27.04 -31.76 14.24
N ARG A 348 27.33 -32.21 15.48
CA ARG A 348 27.78 -33.59 15.77
C ARG A 348 26.72 -34.63 15.46
N ALA A 349 25.44 -34.26 15.63
CA ALA A 349 24.32 -35.14 15.27
C ALA A 349 24.00 -35.14 13.75
N GLY A 350 24.71 -34.33 12.94
CA GLY A 350 24.48 -34.20 11.51
C GLY A 350 23.26 -33.33 11.15
N ILE A 351 22.71 -32.56 12.10
CA ILE A 351 21.53 -31.71 11.94
C ILE A 351 21.97 -30.31 11.51
N SER A 352 21.41 -29.79 10.43
CA SER A 352 21.59 -28.40 10.01
C SER A 352 20.74 -27.46 10.84
N ALA A 353 21.26 -26.29 11.18
CA ALA A 353 20.54 -25.30 11.98
C ALA A 353 20.62 -23.91 11.36
N ILE A 354 19.49 -23.17 11.46
CA ILE A 354 19.35 -21.76 11.08
C ILE A 354 18.82 -20.99 12.29
N ARG A 355 19.50 -19.90 12.66
CA ARG A 355 19.13 -19.10 13.83
C ARG A 355 18.52 -17.75 13.45
N ARG A 356 17.71 -17.17 14.37
CA ARG A 356 17.13 -15.82 14.26
C ARG A 356 16.41 -15.60 12.92
N LEU A 357 15.56 -16.54 12.52
CA LEU A 357 14.69 -16.35 11.37
C LEU A 357 13.52 -15.45 11.76
N ARG A 358 13.06 -14.62 10.83
CA ARG A 358 11.89 -13.78 11.06
C ARG A 358 10.64 -14.62 11.28
N LYS A 359 9.78 -14.23 12.21
CA LYS A 359 8.52 -14.93 12.51
C LYS A 359 7.64 -15.12 11.28
N THR A 360 7.59 -14.12 10.40
CA THR A 360 6.84 -14.18 9.14
C THR A 360 7.33 -15.28 8.21
N ASP A 361 8.66 -15.42 8.08
CA ASP A 361 9.27 -16.47 7.24
C ASP A 361 9.10 -17.86 7.87
N ASN A 362 9.18 -17.95 9.21
CA ASN A 362 8.91 -19.20 9.93
C ASN A 362 7.48 -19.68 9.71
N ASN A 363 6.49 -18.80 9.80
CA ASN A 363 5.09 -19.11 9.51
C ASN A 363 4.86 -19.55 8.05
N ARG A 364 5.59 -18.94 7.09
CA ARG A 364 5.53 -19.35 5.67
C ARG A 364 6.10 -20.75 5.48
N ILE A 365 7.24 -21.07 6.12
CA ILE A 365 7.83 -22.39 6.08
C ILE A 365 6.88 -23.43 6.70
N ALA A 366 6.29 -23.11 7.86
CA ALA A 366 5.31 -23.97 8.51
C ALA A 366 4.17 -24.33 7.54
N ARG A 367 3.63 -23.32 6.84
CA ARG A 367 2.52 -23.51 5.90
C ARG A 367 2.94 -24.19 4.59
N ALA A 368 4.20 -24.02 4.16
CA ALA A 368 4.72 -24.64 2.93
C ALA A 368 5.05 -26.11 3.09
N CYS A 369 5.65 -26.51 4.21
CA CYS A 369 6.09 -27.89 4.44
C CYS A 369 5.19 -28.70 5.40
N GLY A 370 4.10 -28.08 5.92
CA GLY A 370 3.18 -28.73 6.84
C GLY A 370 3.75 -28.93 8.25
N ALA A 371 4.74 -28.11 8.66
CA ALA A 371 5.29 -28.14 10.02
C ALA A 371 4.44 -27.32 10.99
N THR A 372 4.56 -27.64 12.27
CA THR A 372 4.02 -26.83 13.38
C THR A 372 5.15 -26.11 14.11
N VAL A 373 4.96 -24.83 14.45
CA VAL A 373 5.95 -24.10 15.25
C VAL A 373 5.83 -24.52 16.71
N VAL A 374 6.90 -25.10 17.26
CA VAL A 374 6.95 -25.64 18.62
C VAL A 374 7.58 -24.63 19.56
N HIS A 375 6.92 -24.38 20.71
CA HIS A 375 7.36 -23.41 21.71
C HIS A 375 8.26 -24.04 22.81
N ARG A 376 8.23 -25.35 22.97
CA ARG A 376 8.99 -26.08 23.99
C ARG A 376 9.57 -27.37 23.41
N THR A 377 10.83 -27.63 23.69
CA THR A 377 11.54 -28.82 23.15
C THR A 377 11.07 -30.14 23.73
N ASP A 378 10.47 -30.14 24.92
CA ASP A 378 9.91 -31.32 25.59
C ASP A 378 8.55 -31.76 25.02
N GLU A 379 7.88 -30.89 24.23
CA GLU A 379 6.56 -31.16 23.66
C GLU A 379 6.61 -31.60 22.17
N ILE A 380 7.79 -31.75 21.59
CA ILE A 380 7.98 -32.12 20.17
C ILE A 380 7.34 -33.45 19.87
N LYS A 381 6.42 -33.46 18.89
CA LYS A 381 5.78 -34.65 18.33
C LYS A 381 6.22 -34.87 16.88
N ASP A 382 6.18 -36.11 16.41
CA ASP A 382 6.47 -36.40 15.00
C ASP A 382 5.52 -35.71 14.02
N SER A 383 4.29 -35.36 14.46
CA SER A 383 3.32 -34.58 13.69
C SER A 383 3.72 -33.12 13.48
N ASP A 384 4.62 -32.59 14.31
CA ASP A 384 5.03 -31.20 14.25
C ASP A 384 6.18 -30.97 13.27
N ILE A 385 6.80 -32.07 12.83
CA ILE A 385 7.91 -32.04 11.87
C ILE A 385 7.37 -31.98 10.45
N GLY A 386 7.76 -30.94 9.70
CA GLY A 386 7.39 -30.80 8.30
C GLY A 386 8.19 -31.76 7.42
N THR A 387 7.47 -32.54 6.63
CA THR A 387 8.05 -33.49 5.67
C THR A 387 7.70 -33.17 4.22
N GLY A 388 6.88 -32.13 3.99
CA GLY A 388 6.39 -31.75 2.67
C GLY A 388 7.39 -30.99 1.80
N ALA A 389 8.64 -30.76 2.25
CA ALA A 389 9.65 -30.07 1.46
C ALA A 389 10.46 -31.07 0.60
N GLY A 390 10.64 -30.75 -0.70
CA GLY A 390 11.43 -31.58 -1.60
C GLY A 390 12.93 -31.40 -1.40
N VAL A 391 13.41 -30.16 -1.38
CA VAL A 391 14.85 -29.87 -1.27
C VAL A 391 15.08 -28.66 -0.39
N PHE A 392 16.06 -28.80 0.52
CA PHE A 392 16.71 -27.67 1.18
C PHE A 392 18.07 -27.43 0.55
N GLU A 393 18.35 -26.22 0.08
CA GLU A 393 19.65 -25.88 -0.52
C GLU A 393 20.04 -24.45 -0.18
N VAL A 394 21.32 -24.24 0.15
CA VAL A 394 21.88 -22.90 0.34
C VAL A 394 22.76 -22.54 -0.85
N LYS A 395 22.38 -21.44 -1.54
CA LYS A 395 23.13 -20.90 -2.70
C LYS A 395 23.66 -19.51 -2.40
N LYS A 396 24.89 -19.25 -2.83
CA LYS A 396 25.42 -17.89 -2.85
C LYS A 396 24.98 -17.19 -4.13
N ILE A 397 24.30 -16.05 -4.00
CA ILE A 397 23.88 -15.21 -5.12
C ILE A 397 24.42 -13.80 -4.86
N GLY A 398 25.37 -13.36 -5.68
CA GLY A 398 26.13 -12.15 -5.40
C GLY A 398 27.01 -12.35 -4.16
N ASP A 399 26.88 -11.45 -3.19
CA ASP A 399 27.65 -11.50 -1.94
C ASP A 399 26.90 -12.18 -0.78
N GLU A 400 25.60 -12.44 -0.95
CA GLU A 400 24.73 -13.00 0.08
C GLU A 400 24.42 -14.48 -0.12
N TYR A 401 24.16 -15.18 0.99
CA TYR A 401 23.71 -16.57 0.98
C TYR A 401 22.20 -16.63 1.15
N PHE A 402 21.56 -17.40 0.28
CA PHE A 402 20.13 -17.62 0.30
C PHE A 402 19.81 -19.09 0.54
N SER A 403 18.94 -19.34 1.50
CA SER A 403 18.39 -20.66 1.77
C SER A 403 17.10 -20.85 0.99
N PHE A 404 17.04 -21.94 0.24
CA PHE A 404 15.91 -22.39 -0.56
C PHE A 404 15.28 -23.60 0.11
N ILE A 405 13.99 -23.54 0.40
CA ILE A 405 13.16 -24.68 0.77
C ILE A 405 12.13 -24.77 -0.36
N VAL A 406 12.33 -25.66 -1.31
CA VAL A 406 11.57 -25.69 -2.56
C VAL A 406 11.06 -27.09 -2.88
N ASP A 407 10.27 -27.16 -3.96
CA ASP A 407 9.64 -28.40 -4.44
C ASP A 407 8.75 -29.05 -3.37
N CYS A 408 7.97 -28.20 -2.66
CA CYS A 408 7.02 -28.69 -1.68
C CYS A 408 5.83 -29.38 -2.38
N ASP A 409 5.37 -30.54 -1.83
CA ASP A 409 4.33 -31.38 -2.43
C ASP A 409 2.96 -30.67 -2.54
N ALA A 410 2.54 -29.93 -1.52
CA ALA A 410 1.31 -29.15 -1.52
C ALA A 410 1.55 -27.78 -0.86
N PRO A 411 2.33 -26.91 -1.49
CA PRO A 411 2.71 -25.65 -0.89
C PRO A 411 1.48 -24.72 -0.77
N LYS A 412 1.23 -24.24 0.45
CA LYS A 412 0.23 -23.21 0.72
C LYS A 412 0.87 -21.83 0.97
N ALA A 413 2.14 -21.72 0.62
CA ALA A 413 2.92 -20.50 0.62
C ALA A 413 3.96 -20.58 -0.50
N CYS A 414 4.28 -19.46 -1.11
CA CYS A 414 5.27 -19.37 -2.17
C CYS A 414 6.17 -18.16 -1.98
N THR A 415 7.30 -18.18 -2.68
CA THR A 415 8.15 -17.00 -2.83
C THR A 415 8.33 -16.70 -4.31
N VAL A 416 8.04 -15.47 -4.71
CA VAL A 416 8.31 -14.98 -6.06
C VAL A 416 9.69 -14.37 -6.07
N LEU A 417 10.60 -14.98 -6.80
CA LEU A 417 11.95 -14.48 -7.00
C LEU A 417 11.96 -13.51 -8.17
N LEU A 418 12.33 -12.25 -7.89
CA LEU A 418 12.53 -11.22 -8.91
C LEU A 418 14.02 -10.98 -9.12
N ARG A 419 14.45 -11.05 -10.39
CA ARG A 419 15.81 -10.75 -10.84
C ARG A 419 15.79 -9.58 -11.80
N GLY A 420 16.84 -8.76 -11.81
CA GLY A 420 16.93 -7.63 -12.74
C GLY A 420 18.14 -6.75 -12.48
N ALA A 421 18.41 -5.86 -13.44
CA ALA A 421 19.63 -5.06 -13.48
C ALA A 421 19.71 -3.97 -12.41
N SER A 422 18.56 -3.37 -12.00
CA SER A 422 18.51 -2.23 -11.08
C SER A 422 17.52 -2.48 -9.96
N LYS A 423 17.87 -2.04 -8.75
CA LYS A 423 16.99 -2.09 -7.58
C LYS A 423 15.70 -1.29 -7.79
N ASP A 424 15.78 -0.15 -8.48
CA ASP A 424 14.62 0.72 -8.71
C ASP A 424 13.62 0.07 -9.66
N ILE A 425 14.13 -0.58 -10.73
CA ILE A 425 13.30 -1.36 -11.66
C ILE A 425 12.62 -2.52 -10.90
N LEU A 426 13.37 -3.22 -10.03
CA LEU A 426 12.83 -4.32 -9.24
C LEU A 426 11.75 -3.85 -8.26
N ASN A 427 11.91 -2.67 -7.67
CA ASN A 427 10.90 -2.08 -6.79
C ASN A 427 9.61 -1.76 -7.55
N GLU A 428 9.71 -1.29 -8.80
CA GLU A 428 8.53 -1.03 -9.64
C GLU A 428 7.88 -2.32 -10.12
N VAL A 429 8.69 -3.32 -10.49
CA VAL A 429 8.20 -4.66 -10.87
C VAL A 429 7.47 -5.32 -9.70
N GLU A 430 7.99 -5.20 -8.47
CA GLU A 430 7.34 -5.70 -7.27
C GLU A 430 5.97 -5.07 -7.04
N ARG A 431 5.85 -3.72 -7.14
CA ARG A 431 4.56 -3.02 -7.02
C ARG A 431 3.56 -3.52 -8.06
N ASN A 432 3.98 -3.57 -9.31
CA ASN A 432 3.12 -4.04 -10.40
C ASN A 432 2.71 -5.52 -10.24
N LEU A 433 3.60 -6.35 -9.70
CA LEU A 433 3.29 -7.75 -9.36
C LEU A 433 2.28 -7.84 -8.21
N HIS A 434 2.38 -6.99 -7.19
CA HIS A 434 1.41 -6.95 -6.10
C HIS A 434 0.01 -6.58 -6.60
N ASP A 435 -0.09 -5.60 -7.50
CA ASP A 435 -1.36 -5.23 -8.11
C ASP A 435 -1.92 -6.37 -8.97
N ALA A 436 -1.07 -7.02 -9.77
CA ALA A 436 -1.44 -8.20 -10.56
C ALA A 436 -1.94 -9.37 -9.70
N MET A 437 -1.27 -9.64 -8.58
CA MET A 437 -1.71 -10.65 -7.61
C MET A 437 -3.02 -10.25 -6.91
N GLY A 438 -3.22 -8.95 -6.62
CA GLY A 438 -4.47 -8.41 -6.07
C GLY A 438 -5.64 -8.65 -7.02
N VAL A 439 -5.48 -8.30 -8.29
CA VAL A 439 -6.49 -8.53 -9.35
C VAL A 439 -6.78 -10.03 -9.51
N ALA A 440 -5.74 -10.86 -9.62
CA ALA A 440 -5.90 -12.31 -9.73
C ALA A 440 -6.66 -12.90 -8.51
N ARG A 441 -6.32 -12.46 -7.29
CA ARG A 441 -7.03 -12.83 -6.06
C ARG A 441 -8.51 -12.47 -6.13
N ASN A 442 -8.82 -11.25 -6.54
CA ASN A 442 -10.20 -10.76 -6.59
C ASN A 442 -11.05 -11.54 -7.58
N VAL A 443 -10.51 -11.88 -8.77
CA VAL A 443 -11.21 -12.70 -9.77
C VAL A 443 -11.45 -14.13 -9.27
N VAL A 444 -10.47 -14.72 -8.56
CA VAL A 444 -10.61 -16.08 -8.00
C VAL A 444 -11.62 -16.10 -6.84
N GLN A 445 -11.74 -15.01 -6.06
CA GLN A 445 -12.71 -14.90 -4.96
C GLN A 445 -14.13 -14.58 -5.47
N ASP A 446 -14.25 -13.65 -6.41
CA ASP A 446 -15.53 -13.23 -7.01
C ASP A 446 -15.39 -13.23 -8.55
N PRO A 447 -15.85 -14.29 -9.23
CA PRO A 447 -15.67 -14.48 -10.66
C PRO A 447 -16.64 -13.64 -11.51
N ARG A 448 -16.85 -12.37 -11.14
CA ARG A 448 -17.67 -11.41 -11.87
C ARG A 448 -16.81 -10.30 -12.46
N LEU A 449 -17.07 -9.95 -13.71
CA LEU A 449 -16.31 -8.95 -14.45
C LEU A 449 -17.20 -7.82 -14.92
N LEU A 450 -16.60 -6.65 -15.06
CA LEU A 450 -17.18 -5.46 -15.66
C LEU A 450 -16.31 -4.97 -16.82
N PRO A 451 -16.90 -4.36 -17.89
CA PRO A 451 -16.11 -3.82 -18.98
C PRO A 451 -15.27 -2.63 -18.51
N GLY A 452 -13.98 -2.63 -18.90
CA GLY A 452 -13.02 -1.59 -18.57
C GLY A 452 -13.10 -0.37 -19.49
N GLY A 453 -11.98 0.40 -19.57
CA GLY A 453 -11.89 1.54 -20.48
C GLY A 453 -12.88 2.68 -20.22
N GLY A 454 -13.44 2.78 -19.02
CA GLY A 454 -14.47 3.76 -18.67
C GLY A 454 -15.88 3.41 -19.16
N ALA A 455 -16.09 2.21 -19.70
CA ALA A 455 -17.41 1.76 -20.16
C ALA A 455 -18.40 1.61 -19.01
N THR A 456 -17.98 0.95 -17.92
CA THR A 456 -18.82 0.78 -16.73
C THR A 456 -19.21 2.11 -16.12
N GLU A 457 -18.27 3.05 -15.95
CA GLU A 457 -18.55 4.38 -15.41
C GLU A 457 -19.53 5.16 -16.28
N MET A 458 -19.39 5.07 -17.59
CA MET A 458 -20.32 5.73 -18.52
C MET A 458 -21.71 5.07 -18.50
N ALA A 459 -21.80 3.74 -18.46
CA ALA A 459 -23.06 3.01 -18.37
C ALA A 459 -23.81 3.35 -17.07
N VAL A 460 -23.10 3.33 -15.93
CA VAL A 460 -23.66 3.73 -14.64
C VAL A 460 -24.09 5.20 -14.65
N ALA A 461 -23.25 6.10 -15.19
CA ALA A 461 -23.57 7.52 -15.30
C ALA A 461 -24.85 7.78 -16.10
N THR A 462 -25.02 7.12 -17.25
CA THR A 462 -26.20 7.24 -18.10
C THR A 462 -27.46 6.75 -17.39
N ARG A 463 -27.42 5.57 -16.78
CA ARG A 463 -28.57 5.01 -16.04
C ARG A 463 -28.92 5.82 -14.78
N LEU A 464 -27.93 6.38 -14.06
CA LEU A 464 -28.19 7.28 -12.95
C LEU A 464 -28.85 8.59 -13.43
N GLN A 465 -28.46 9.13 -14.58
CA GLN A 465 -29.09 10.31 -15.15
C GLN A 465 -30.55 10.06 -15.52
N GLU A 466 -30.90 8.89 -16.04
CA GLU A 466 -32.27 8.46 -16.32
C GLU A 466 -33.07 8.29 -15.02
N LYS A 467 -32.53 7.54 -14.04
CA LYS A 467 -33.17 7.36 -12.73
C LYS A 467 -33.34 8.66 -11.95
N ALA A 468 -32.49 9.66 -12.17
CA ALA A 468 -32.59 10.96 -11.50
C ALA A 468 -33.94 11.66 -11.69
N ALA A 469 -34.63 11.39 -12.81
CA ALA A 469 -35.99 11.93 -13.06
C ALA A 469 -37.04 11.36 -12.08
N SER A 470 -36.80 10.17 -11.51
CA SER A 470 -37.70 9.50 -10.57
C SER A 470 -37.42 9.88 -9.09
N VAL A 471 -36.30 10.54 -8.82
CA VAL A 471 -35.92 10.93 -7.45
C VAL A 471 -36.70 12.17 -7.03
N PRO A 472 -37.51 12.11 -5.96
CA PRO A 472 -38.31 13.26 -5.54
C PRO A 472 -37.45 14.32 -4.82
N GLY A 473 -37.88 15.59 -5.00
CA GLY A 473 -37.36 16.71 -4.22
C GLY A 473 -35.97 17.22 -4.63
N VAL A 474 -35.34 17.91 -3.68
CA VAL A 474 -34.06 18.62 -3.92
C VAL A 474 -32.88 17.66 -4.04
N GLU A 475 -33.01 16.44 -3.53
CA GLU A 475 -31.99 15.39 -3.57
C GLU A 475 -31.68 14.89 -5.01
N ALA A 476 -32.59 15.10 -5.95
CA ALA A 476 -32.40 14.75 -7.36
C ALA A 476 -31.19 15.48 -8.00
N TRP A 477 -30.87 16.68 -7.56
CA TRP A 477 -29.76 17.45 -8.09
C TRP A 477 -28.38 16.86 -7.72
N PRO A 478 -28.07 16.64 -6.42
CA PRO A 478 -26.82 15.97 -6.06
C PRO A 478 -26.78 14.51 -6.55
N TYR A 479 -27.88 13.79 -6.59
CA TYR A 479 -27.95 12.46 -7.18
C TYR A 479 -27.47 12.46 -8.64
N ARG A 480 -28.01 13.37 -9.46
CA ARG A 480 -27.57 13.52 -10.85
C ARG A 480 -26.11 13.92 -11.00
N ALA A 481 -25.57 14.68 -10.05
CA ALA A 481 -24.20 15.11 -10.07
C ALA A 481 -23.20 13.94 -9.90
N VAL A 482 -23.57 12.88 -9.19
CA VAL A 482 -22.75 11.65 -9.10
C VAL A 482 -22.56 11.02 -10.49
N GLY A 483 -23.63 10.92 -11.29
CA GLY A 483 -23.51 10.45 -12.67
C GLY A 483 -22.55 11.32 -13.50
N ALA A 484 -22.61 12.63 -13.36
CA ALA A 484 -21.68 13.54 -14.05
C ALA A 484 -20.24 13.41 -13.55
N ALA A 485 -20.03 13.11 -12.25
CA ALA A 485 -18.72 12.90 -11.67
C ALA A 485 -18.08 11.59 -12.17
N LEU A 486 -18.87 10.50 -12.35
CA LEU A 486 -18.36 9.23 -12.88
C LEU A 486 -17.77 9.36 -14.29
N GLU A 487 -18.26 10.30 -15.08
CA GLU A 487 -17.72 10.57 -16.43
C GLU A 487 -16.28 11.10 -16.41
N VAL A 488 -15.71 11.43 -15.25
CA VAL A 488 -14.32 11.90 -15.13
C VAL A 488 -13.32 10.84 -15.57
N ILE A 489 -13.60 9.55 -15.34
CA ILE A 489 -12.69 8.45 -15.72
C ILE A 489 -12.54 8.36 -17.24
N PRO A 490 -13.62 8.18 -18.04
CA PRO A 490 -13.48 8.18 -19.51
C PRO A 490 -12.96 9.53 -20.04
N ARG A 491 -13.31 10.65 -19.39
CA ARG A 491 -12.77 11.97 -19.75
C ARG A 491 -11.26 12.04 -19.58
N THR A 492 -10.75 11.54 -18.47
CA THR A 492 -9.30 11.50 -18.18
C THR A 492 -8.57 10.57 -19.13
N LEU A 493 -9.15 9.39 -19.44
CA LEU A 493 -8.60 8.47 -20.44
C LEU A 493 -8.50 9.12 -21.81
N ALA A 494 -9.55 9.78 -22.29
CA ALA A 494 -9.54 10.51 -23.55
C ALA A 494 -8.48 11.64 -23.58
N GLN A 495 -8.32 12.35 -22.46
CA GLN A 495 -7.31 13.40 -22.31
C GLN A 495 -5.89 12.84 -22.39
N ASN A 496 -5.60 11.76 -21.66
CA ASN A 496 -4.27 11.15 -21.61
C ASN A 496 -3.89 10.49 -22.95
N CYS A 497 -4.88 10.02 -23.73
CA CYS A 497 -4.64 9.51 -25.10
C CYS A 497 -4.37 10.62 -26.12
N GLY A 498 -4.64 11.89 -25.78
CA GLY A 498 -4.54 13.01 -26.73
C GLY A 498 -5.74 13.13 -27.67
N ALA A 499 -6.86 12.46 -27.38
CA ALA A 499 -8.09 12.56 -28.15
C ALA A 499 -8.86 13.87 -27.84
N ASN A 500 -9.74 14.28 -28.75
CA ASN A 500 -10.62 15.41 -28.48
C ASN A 500 -11.67 15.02 -27.45
N VAL A 501 -11.46 15.42 -26.18
CA VAL A 501 -12.24 15.02 -25.03
C VAL A 501 -13.75 15.26 -25.24
N ILE A 502 -14.14 16.47 -25.64
CA ILE A 502 -15.56 16.85 -25.79
C ILE A 502 -16.23 15.95 -26.84
N ARG A 503 -15.60 15.81 -28.01
CA ARG A 503 -16.16 14.98 -29.10
C ARG A 503 -16.24 13.52 -28.71
N THR A 504 -15.21 12.97 -28.06
CA THR A 504 -15.17 11.55 -27.68
C THR A 504 -16.21 11.24 -26.61
N ILE A 505 -16.30 12.05 -25.53
CA ILE A 505 -17.30 11.84 -24.48
C ILE A 505 -18.73 12.00 -24.99
N THR A 506 -19.00 13.00 -25.84
CA THR A 506 -20.33 13.17 -26.42
C THR A 506 -20.74 11.97 -27.28
N LYS A 507 -19.82 11.43 -28.09
CA LYS A 507 -20.07 10.24 -28.89
C LYS A 507 -20.25 8.99 -28.02
N LEU A 508 -19.44 8.84 -26.97
CA LEU A 508 -19.55 7.71 -26.05
C LEU A 508 -20.90 7.72 -25.34
N ARG A 509 -21.32 8.88 -24.84
CA ARG A 509 -22.64 9.05 -24.22
C ARG A 509 -23.78 8.75 -25.19
N ALA A 510 -23.69 9.24 -26.43
CA ALA A 510 -24.67 8.92 -27.47
C ALA A 510 -24.72 7.40 -27.74
N LYS A 511 -23.57 6.73 -27.78
CA LYS A 511 -23.47 5.29 -27.98
C LYS A 511 -24.16 4.50 -26.86
N HIS A 512 -23.95 4.88 -25.59
CA HIS A 512 -24.60 4.24 -24.44
C HIS A 512 -26.13 4.45 -24.39
N LEU A 513 -26.66 5.45 -25.10
CA LEU A 513 -28.10 5.70 -25.23
C LEU A 513 -28.76 4.87 -26.37
N GLU A 514 -27.99 4.19 -27.24
CA GLU A 514 -28.53 3.38 -28.34
C GLU A 514 -29.23 2.08 -27.90
N GLY A 515 -29.08 1.67 -26.61
CA GLY A 515 -29.82 0.54 -26.03
C GLY A 515 -28.97 -0.68 -25.66
N GLU A 516 -29.59 -1.86 -25.62
CA GLU A 516 -28.94 -3.11 -25.20
C GLU A 516 -27.78 -3.50 -26.12
N GLY A 517 -26.63 -3.84 -25.49
CA GLY A 517 -25.38 -4.17 -26.19
C GLY A 517 -24.41 -3.00 -26.32
N ALA A 518 -24.84 -1.75 -26.13
CA ALA A 518 -23.98 -0.59 -26.19
C ALA A 518 -23.24 -0.30 -24.85
N GLN A 519 -23.55 -1.05 -23.83
CA GLN A 519 -23.03 -0.87 -22.45
C GLN A 519 -21.55 -1.25 -22.31
N THR A 520 -21.01 -2.02 -23.25
CA THR A 520 -19.61 -2.47 -23.28
C THR A 520 -18.68 -1.52 -24.01
N PHE A 521 -19.21 -0.48 -24.64
CA PHE A 521 -18.38 0.48 -25.37
C PHE A 521 -17.61 1.39 -24.39
N GLY A 522 -16.31 1.47 -24.57
CA GLY A 522 -15.40 2.30 -23.80
C GLY A 522 -14.40 3.02 -24.70
N ILE A 523 -13.40 3.61 -24.07
CA ILE A 523 -12.31 4.32 -24.74
C ILE A 523 -11.09 3.41 -24.79
N ASP A 524 -10.62 3.12 -26.01
CA ASP A 524 -9.32 2.50 -26.18
C ASP A 524 -8.22 3.50 -25.74
N GLY A 525 -7.56 3.17 -24.66
CA GLY A 525 -6.51 3.99 -24.06
C GLY A 525 -5.26 4.17 -24.96
N ASN A 526 -5.09 3.36 -26.00
CA ASN A 526 -3.99 3.47 -26.96
C ASN A 526 -4.33 4.34 -28.16
N ALA A 527 -5.49 4.09 -28.78
CA ALA A 527 -5.88 4.79 -29.99
C ALA A 527 -6.72 6.06 -29.71
N GLY A 528 -7.35 6.17 -28.55
CA GLY A 528 -8.27 7.27 -28.22
C GLY A 528 -9.62 7.16 -28.96
N THR A 529 -9.95 5.99 -29.47
CA THR A 529 -11.20 5.69 -30.19
C THR A 529 -12.20 4.97 -29.30
N ILE A 530 -13.48 5.03 -29.68
CA ILE A 530 -14.54 4.28 -28.99
C ILE A 530 -14.62 2.90 -29.61
N VAL A 531 -14.43 1.87 -28.79
CA VAL A 531 -14.40 0.46 -29.19
C VAL A 531 -15.19 -0.36 -28.17
N ASP A 532 -15.70 -1.53 -28.58
CA ASP A 532 -16.27 -2.49 -27.65
C ASP A 532 -15.16 -3.13 -26.81
N MET A 533 -15.21 -2.91 -25.49
CA MET A 533 -14.23 -3.44 -24.55
C MET A 533 -14.26 -4.96 -24.47
N LYS A 534 -15.38 -5.58 -24.80
CA LYS A 534 -15.51 -7.04 -24.89
C LYS A 534 -14.67 -7.62 -26.02
N GLU A 535 -14.67 -6.97 -27.19
CA GLU A 535 -13.86 -7.37 -28.35
C GLU A 535 -12.37 -7.10 -28.10
N LEU A 536 -12.08 -5.99 -27.43
CA LEU A 536 -10.71 -5.61 -27.08
C LEU A 536 -10.13 -6.47 -25.91
N GLY A 537 -10.99 -7.19 -25.17
CA GLY A 537 -10.59 -8.03 -24.05
C GLY A 537 -10.21 -7.25 -22.79
N VAL A 538 -10.66 -6.00 -22.65
CA VAL A 538 -10.35 -5.15 -21.48
C VAL A 538 -11.45 -5.30 -20.43
N TRP A 539 -11.14 -6.06 -19.40
CA TRP A 539 -12.05 -6.37 -18.29
C TRP A 539 -11.45 -5.92 -16.95
N GLU A 540 -12.31 -5.55 -16.03
CA GLU A 540 -11.94 -5.23 -14.65
C GLU A 540 -12.79 -6.08 -13.69
N PRO A 541 -12.22 -6.53 -12.55
CA PRO A 541 -12.97 -7.29 -11.56
C PRO A 541 -14.12 -6.46 -10.97
N TYR A 542 -15.28 -7.08 -10.78
CA TYR A 542 -16.44 -6.45 -10.13
C TYR A 542 -16.08 -5.87 -8.75
N ALA A 543 -15.34 -6.61 -7.93
CA ALA A 543 -14.91 -6.18 -6.60
C ALA A 543 -14.11 -4.87 -6.63
N VAL A 544 -13.21 -4.68 -7.61
CA VAL A 544 -12.40 -3.46 -7.75
C VAL A 544 -13.29 -2.24 -8.06
N LYS A 545 -14.21 -2.36 -9.02
CA LYS A 545 -15.09 -1.24 -9.42
C LYS A 545 -16.05 -0.83 -8.32
N THR A 546 -16.73 -1.80 -7.72
CA THR A 546 -17.69 -1.51 -6.65
C THR A 546 -17.01 -0.92 -5.42
N GLN A 547 -15.82 -1.42 -5.06
CA GLN A 547 -15.04 -0.85 -3.98
C GLN A 547 -14.57 0.58 -4.32
N THR A 548 -14.11 0.83 -5.55
CA THR A 548 -13.73 2.18 -6.00
C THR A 548 -14.90 3.17 -5.86
N PHE A 549 -16.12 2.78 -6.24
CA PHE A 549 -17.31 3.64 -6.11
C PHE A 549 -17.67 3.87 -4.63
N LYS A 550 -17.70 2.82 -3.80
CA LYS A 550 -17.95 2.93 -2.36
C LYS A 550 -16.96 3.87 -1.69
N THR A 551 -15.69 3.56 -1.82
CA THR A 551 -14.61 4.26 -1.12
C THR A 551 -14.51 5.72 -1.54
N SER A 552 -14.61 6.03 -2.85
CA SER A 552 -14.55 7.40 -3.35
C SER A 552 -15.73 8.26 -2.88
N LEU A 553 -16.93 7.68 -2.87
CA LEU A 553 -18.13 8.40 -2.47
C LEU A 553 -18.23 8.57 -0.96
N GLU A 554 -17.86 7.56 -0.17
CA GLU A 554 -17.80 7.64 1.29
C GLU A 554 -16.80 8.70 1.75
N ALA A 555 -15.62 8.78 1.10
CA ALA A 555 -14.66 9.83 1.38
C ALA A 555 -15.20 11.23 1.03
N ALA A 556 -15.89 11.38 -0.11
CA ALA A 556 -16.52 12.62 -0.47
C ALA A 556 -17.60 13.04 0.56
N VAL A 557 -18.42 12.10 1.00
CA VAL A 557 -19.43 12.28 2.05
C VAL A 557 -18.79 12.72 3.36
N LEU A 558 -17.70 12.07 3.76
CA LEU A 558 -16.98 12.39 5.00
C LEU A 558 -16.43 13.83 4.95
N LEU A 559 -15.75 14.20 3.87
CA LEU A 559 -15.14 15.52 3.72
C LEU A 559 -16.18 16.64 3.58
N LEU A 560 -17.33 16.40 2.93
CA LEU A 560 -18.43 17.35 2.85
C LEU A 560 -19.10 17.63 4.21
N ARG A 561 -18.99 16.70 5.16
CA ARG A 561 -19.58 16.83 6.50
C ARG A 561 -18.74 17.68 7.45
N ILE A 562 -17.50 17.97 7.09
CA ILE A 562 -16.57 18.74 7.92
C ILE A 562 -16.89 20.24 7.73
N ASP A 563 -17.19 20.93 8.81
CA ASP A 563 -17.47 22.36 8.86
C ASP A 563 -16.42 23.19 9.63
N ASP A 564 -15.50 22.52 10.32
CA ASP A 564 -14.46 23.16 11.14
C ASP A 564 -13.14 22.38 11.06
N ILE A 565 -12.04 23.10 10.87
CA ILE A 565 -10.69 22.54 10.82
C ILE A 565 -9.86 23.21 11.91
N LEU A 566 -9.37 22.41 12.84
CA LEU A 566 -8.47 22.82 13.90
C LEU A 566 -7.08 22.25 13.62
N SER A 567 -6.13 23.10 13.23
CA SER A 567 -4.73 22.72 13.00
C SER A 567 -3.83 23.34 14.07
N GLY A 568 -2.67 22.72 14.31
CA GLY A 568 -1.71 23.19 15.33
C GLY A 568 -2.03 22.71 16.75
N LEU A 569 -2.88 21.70 16.91
CA LEU A 569 -3.04 21.02 18.19
C LEU A 569 -1.72 20.35 18.53
N SER A 570 -1.10 20.78 19.64
CA SER A 570 0.11 20.14 20.18
C SER A 570 -0.15 18.64 20.32
N ARG A 571 0.64 17.81 19.65
CA ARG A 571 0.75 16.41 20.05
C ARG A 571 1.05 16.41 21.55
N LYS A 572 0.30 15.68 22.35
CA LYS A 572 0.71 15.22 23.67
C LYS A 572 1.90 14.27 23.48
N GLY A 573 2.98 14.79 22.95
CA GLY A 573 4.30 14.20 23.03
C GLY A 573 4.81 14.59 24.41
N GLY A 574 5.24 13.61 25.17
CA GLY A 574 5.70 13.80 26.52
C GLY A 574 6.62 15.00 26.63
N ALA A 575 6.30 15.85 27.58
CA ALA A 575 7.22 16.83 28.09
C ALA A 575 8.47 16.05 28.57
N GLY A 576 9.47 15.99 27.72
CA GLY A 576 10.82 15.69 28.13
C GLY A 576 11.22 16.84 29.03
N SER A 577 10.99 16.69 30.33
CA SER A 577 11.66 17.53 31.32
C SER A 577 13.14 17.28 31.08
N ALA A 578 13.85 18.32 30.66
CA ALA A 578 15.29 18.34 30.69
C ALA A 578 15.70 18.15 32.16
N ALA A 579 15.95 16.91 32.55
CA ALA A 579 16.69 16.63 33.78
C ALA A 579 18.16 17.02 33.55
N PRO A 580 18.80 17.65 34.50
CA PRO A 580 20.22 18.05 34.37
C PRO A 580 21.07 16.80 34.17
N GLN A 581 21.86 16.79 33.10
CA GLN A 581 22.82 15.76 32.77
C GLN A 581 23.82 15.61 33.91
N LYS A 582 23.85 14.45 34.56
CA LYS A 582 25.00 14.00 35.34
C LYS A 582 26.10 13.57 34.37
N PRO A 583 27.38 13.91 34.64
CA PRO A 583 28.46 13.49 33.78
C PRO A 583 28.64 11.97 33.84
N THR A 584 28.47 11.32 32.71
CA THR A 584 28.76 9.90 32.53
C THR A 584 30.24 9.73 32.24
N THR A 585 30.92 9.05 33.11
CA THR A 585 32.23 8.45 32.85
C THR A 585 32.10 7.37 31.79
N THR A 586 32.84 7.58 30.71
CA THR A 586 33.03 6.60 29.62
C THR A 586 33.81 5.40 30.13
N THR A 587 33.18 4.22 30.12
CA THR A 587 33.86 2.94 29.94
C THR A 587 33.23 2.29 28.71
N GLY A 588 34.13 1.92 27.78
CA GLY A 588 33.73 1.41 26.45
C GLY A 588 33.07 0.05 26.53
N ASP A 589 32.55 -0.23 25.37
CA ASP A 589 32.11 -1.47 24.79
C ASP A 589 30.59 -1.68 24.68
N ASP A 590 30.26 -2.05 23.45
CA ASP A 590 28.99 -2.59 22.90
C ASP A 590 28.01 -1.59 22.27
N VAL A 591 28.34 -1.28 21.02
CA VAL A 591 27.40 -0.71 20.05
C VAL A 591 26.60 -1.85 19.40
N ASP A 592 25.43 -2.13 19.95
CA ASP A 592 24.38 -2.83 19.20
C ASP A 592 23.30 -1.81 18.80
N SER A 593 23.42 -1.35 17.57
CA SER A 593 22.41 -0.50 16.93
C SER A 593 21.19 -1.34 16.52
N GLU A 594 20.19 -1.39 17.37
CA GLU A 594 18.84 -1.78 16.95
C GLU A 594 18.23 -0.64 16.12
N GLN A 595 18.35 -0.75 14.81
CA GLN A 595 17.47 -0.01 13.92
C GLN A 595 16.07 -0.66 13.94
N GLN A 596 15.17 -0.07 14.70
CA GLN A 596 13.74 -0.27 14.52
C GLN A 596 13.34 0.34 13.17
N LEU A 597 13.16 -0.51 12.18
CA LEU A 597 12.39 -0.17 11.00
C LEU A 597 10.91 -0.39 11.34
N ALA A 598 10.20 0.71 11.46
CA ALA A 598 8.75 0.72 11.50
C ALA A 598 8.18 0.14 10.19
N GLU A 599 7.15 -0.67 10.32
CA GLU A 599 6.34 -1.29 9.28
C GLU A 599 5.74 -0.29 8.29
#